data_2e9f51070526e4acfed1dc9de67cef18
#
_entry.id   2e9f51070526e4acfed1dc9de67cef18
#
_cell.length_a   1.000
_cell.length_b   1.000
_cell.length_c   1.000
_cell.angle_alpha   90.00
_cell.angle_beta   90.00
_cell.angle_gamma   90.00
#
_symmetry.space_group_name_H-M   'P 1'
#
loop_
_entity.id
_entity.type
_entity.pdbx_description
1 polymer ?
#
loop_
_entity_poly.entity_id
_entity_poly.type
_entity_poly.pdbx_seq_one_letter_code
_entity_poly.pdbx_strand_id
1 'polypeptide(L)'
;MQYLPLFADLKGRAVLLVGAGEVATRKADSLLQAGADIRVVARELAPAFLDWQNEGRIQWLAREFQPEHLQDVFLVVSATGDAEVDSQVFKAAQARHLLCNTVDDPQRCSFITPAVIDRSPIQVAISSSGTSPVLIRHWRQRIEALLPQHTGTLANIAGRWRARVQEKLGTVRERRHFWETLFASRFDALVAQGDIVAAEAELARQLDGQAARQGEVVVVHADPDDPGLLTLHALRALQAADLVLYEARVSEPVRQQIRKDAERSCLAPALAPHDQFDGTGSQHAARVATRLRDEARQGKRVVWLRCAPQTPSDDSTCEQILARAHVPLRIIPGVPVSGLDLRSDGSRHRQPAPAATLPIPVSIQAVPTAMSPVRRLRVATPQHLHRLYRRKHRHDTTLRHFQASQNRKI
;
A
#
# COMPACT_ATOMS: atom_id res chain seq x y z
N MET A 1 4.69 -16.26 -9.99
CA MET A 1 3.69 -15.19 -10.23
C MET A 1 2.95 -15.52 -11.50
N GLN A 2 1.63 -15.70 -11.46
CA GLN A 2 0.83 -16.08 -12.64
C GLN A 2 0.55 -14.88 -13.55
N TYR A 3 0.28 -13.71 -12.97
CA TYR A 3 0.02 -12.46 -13.71
C TYR A 3 1.03 -11.40 -13.35
N LEU A 4 1.49 -10.64 -14.33
CA LEU A 4 2.30 -9.45 -14.12
C LEU A 4 1.37 -8.27 -13.81
N PRO A 5 1.48 -7.61 -12.63
CA PRO A 5 0.70 -6.41 -12.36
C PRO A 5 1.23 -5.24 -13.19
N LEU A 6 0.33 -4.58 -13.91
CA LEU A 6 0.62 -3.38 -14.68
C LEU A 6 -0.54 -2.40 -14.59
N PHE A 7 -0.25 -1.11 -14.74
CA PHE A 7 -1.25 -0.06 -14.90
C PHE A 7 -1.23 0.38 -16.36
N ALA A 8 -2.33 0.13 -17.07
CA ALA A 8 -2.46 0.50 -18.48
C ALA A 8 -2.97 1.94 -18.60
N ASP A 9 -2.30 2.75 -19.40
CA ASP A 9 -2.81 4.06 -19.80
C ASP A 9 -3.83 3.86 -20.91
N LEU A 10 -5.11 4.11 -20.58
CA LEU A 10 -6.23 3.96 -21.52
C LEU A 10 -6.73 5.29 -22.07
N LYS A 11 -6.15 6.42 -21.65
CA LYS A 11 -6.63 7.73 -22.08
C LYS A 11 -6.57 7.90 -23.59
N GLY A 12 -7.77 8.07 -24.21
CA GLY A 12 -7.92 8.20 -25.65
C GLY A 12 -7.58 6.94 -26.46
N ARG A 13 -7.48 5.76 -25.81
CA ARG A 13 -7.26 4.49 -26.48
C ARG A 13 -8.58 3.77 -26.68
N ALA A 14 -8.76 3.22 -27.89
CA ALA A 14 -9.95 2.45 -28.23
C ALA A 14 -10.01 1.13 -27.44
N VAL A 15 -11.10 0.90 -26.76
CA VAL A 15 -11.41 -0.34 -26.04
C VAL A 15 -12.71 -0.91 -26.60
N LEU A 16 -12.67 -2.16 -27.08
CA LEU A 16 -13.88 -2.83 -27.52
C LEU A 16 -14.54 -3.53 -26.32
N LEU A 17 -15.81 -3.23 -26.11
CA LEU A 17 -16.68 -3.91 -25.16
C LEU A 17 -17.77 -4.68 -25.92
N VAL A 18 -17.74 -6.00 -25.79
CA VAL A 18 -18.78 -6.86 -26.41
C VAL A 18 -19.75 -7.28 -25.31
N GLY A 19 -21.01 -6.89 -25.49
CA GLY A 19 -22.06 -6.97 -24.48
C GLY A 19 -22.33 -5.62 -23.80
N ALA A 20 -23.58 -5.34 -23.46
CA ALA A 20 -24.02 -4.11 -22.80
C ALA A 20 -25.06 -4.37 -21.70
N GLY A 21 -24.98 -5.51 -21.02
CA GLY A 21 -25.80 -5.86 -19.87
C GLY A 21 -25.23 -5.27 -18.54
N GLU A 22 -25.81 -5.71 -17.42
CA GLU A 22 -25.40 -5.21 -16.07
C GLU A 22 -23.92 -5.40 -15.75
N VAL A 23 -23.34 -6.55 -16.12
CA VAL A 23 -21.91 -6.83 -15.88
C VAL A 23 -21.03 -5.94 -16.76
N ALA A 24 -21.41 -5.78 -18.03
CA ALA A 24 -20.73 -4.89 -18.96
C ALA A 24 -20.78 -3.42 -18.47
N THR A 25 -21.88 -2.98 -17.85
CA THR A 25 -22.03 -1.64 -17.28
C THR A 25 -20.94 -1.32 -16.24
N ARG A 26 -20.68 -2.25 -15.32
CA ARG A 26 -19.61 -2.07 -14.32
C ARG A 26 -18.20 -2.00 -14.94
N LYS A 27 -17.98 -2.75 -16.03
CA LYS A 27 -16.73 -2.70 -16.79
C LYS A 27 -16.57 -1.39 -17.53
N ALA A 28 -17.65 -0.97 -18.24
CA ALA A 28 -17.68 0.29 -18.96
C ALA A 28 -17.41 1.49 -18.05
N ASP A 29 -18.04 1.54 -16.86
CA ASP A 29 -17.81 2.63 -15.89
C ASP A 29 -16.33 2.76 -15.52
N SER A 30 -15.66 1.66 -15.20
CA SER A 30 -14.22 1.66 -14.89
C SER A 30 -13.35 2.09 -16.08
N LEU A 31 -13.70 1.70 -17.29
CA LEU A 31 -13.00 2.08 -18.52
C LEU A 31 -13.20 3.57 -18.84
N LEU A 32 -14.42 4.09 -18.65
CA LEU A 32 -14.73 5.51 -18.79
C LEU A 32 -13.95 6.36 -17.78
N GLN A 33 -13.85 5.92 -16.53
CA GLN A 33 -13.05 6.59 -15.49
C GLN A 33 -11.55 6.62 -15.86
N ALA A 34 -11.07 5.58 -16.55
CA ALA A 34 -9.70 5.53 -17.07
C ALA A 34 -9.50 6.36 -18.36
N GLY A 35 -10.54 7.00 -18.89
CA GLY A 35 -10.48 7.85 -20.07
C GLY A 35 -10.40 7.07 -21.40
N ALA A 36 -10.86 5.81 -21.43
CA ALA A 36 -10.88 5.00 -22.62
C ALA A 36 -11.94 5.49 -23.64
N ASP A 37 -11.63 5.37 -24.93
CA ASP A 37 -12.58 5.50 -26.02
C ASP A 37 -13.30 4.16 -26.19
N ILE A 38 -14.54 4.07 -25.67
CA ILE A 38 -15.25 2.79 -25.61
C ILE A 38 -16.09 2.60 -26.86
N ARG A 39 -15.78 1.52 -27.57
CA ARG A 39 -16.56 1.01 -28.71
C ARG A 39 -17.37 -0.19 -28.23
N VAL A 40 -18.68 -0.18 -28.46
CA VAL A 40 -19.62 -1.20 -27.97
C VAL A 40 -20.20 -2.02 -29.12
N VAL A 41 -20.20 -3.33 -28.96
CA VAL A 41 -20.96 -4.26 -29.81
C VAL A 41 -21.91 -5.02 -28.90
N ALA A 42 -23.23 -4.84 -29.12
CA ALA A 42 -24.27 -5.49 -28.32
C ALA A 42 -25.58 -5.50 -29.06
N ARG A 43 -26.39 -6.57 -28.87
CA ARG A 43 -27.73 -6.69 -29.49
C ARG A 43 -28.65 -5.57 -29.00
N GLU A 44 -28.57 -5.25 -27.72
CA GLU A 44 -29.34 -4.21 -27.05
C GLU A 44 -28.43 -3.47 -26.03
N LEU A 45 -28.76 -2.21 -25.77
CA LEU A 45 -28.07 -1.40 -24.80
C LEU A 45 -28.88 -1.28 -23.51
N ALA A 46 -28.29 -1.58 -22.36
CA ALA A 46 -28.89 -1.27 -21.08
C ALA A 46 -29.03 0.26 -20.91
N PRO A 47 -29.92 0.76 -20.01
CA PRO A 47 -30.20 2.20 -19.87
C PRO A 47 -28.96 3.07 -19.69
N ALA A 48 -28.00 2.64 -18.88
CA ALA A 48 -26.76 3.39 -18.67
C ALA A 48 -25.93 3.57 -19.95
N PHE A 49 -25.95 2.58 -20.85
CA PHE A 49 -25.26 2.68 -22.14
C PHE A 49 -25.97 3.65 -23.10
N LEU A 50 -27.30 3.72 -23.03
CA LEU A 50 -28.07 4.71 -23.81
C LEU A 50 -27.72 6.12 -23.37
N ASP A 51 -27.62 6.36 -22.03
CA ASP A 51 -27.24 7.64 -21.50
C ASP A 51 -25.81 8.02 -21.95
N TRP A 52 -24.84 7.12 -21.80
CA TRP A 52 -23.45 7.35 -22.26
C TRP A 52 -23.34 7.54 -23.77
N GLN A 53 -24.15 6.87 -24.56
CA GLN A 53 -24.20 7.08 -26.01
C GLN A 53 -24.75 8.47 -26.36
N ASN A 54 -25.84 8.89 -25.71
CA ASN A 54 -26.41 10.22 -25.88
C ASN A 54 -25.46 11.34 -25.45
N GLU A 55 -24.62 11.08 -24.41
CA GLU A 55 -23.58 11.98 -23.95
C GLU A 55 -22.30 11.96 -24.82
N GLY A 56 -22.26 11.08 -25.84
CA GLY A 56 -21.08 10.91 -26.71
C GLY A 56 -19.87 10.26 -26.02
N ARG A 57 -20.07 9.57 -24.91
CA ARG A 57 -19.01 8.92 -24.11
C ARG A 57 -18.65 7.53 -24.60
N ILE A 58 -19.52 6.90 -25.38
CA ILE A 58 -19.32 5.61 -26.01
C ILE A 58 -19.78 5.64 -27.46
N GLN A 59 -19.28 4.71 -28.26
CA GLN A 59 -19.72 4.49 -29.63
C GLN A 59 -20.34 3.10 -29.79
N TRP A 60 -21.62 3.00 -30.08
CA TRP A 60 -22.27 1.74 -30.45
C TRP A 60 -21.98 1.42 -31.89
N LEU A 61 -21.17 0.37 -32.16
CA LEU A 61 -20.74 0.00 -33.51
C LEU A 61 -21.76 -0.89 -34.26
N ALA A 62 -22.20 -1.96 -33.56
CA ALA A 62 -22.99 -2.99 -34.18
C ALA A 62 -23.81 -3.81 -33.18
N ARG A 63 -24.75 -4.59 -33.64
CA ARG A 63 -25.54 -5.54 -32.83
C ARG A 63 -24.84 -6.88 -32.63
N GLU A 64 -24.00 -7.30 -33.58
CA GLU A 64 -23.29 -8.57 -33.56
C GLU A 64 -21.81 -8.36 -33.75
N PHE A 65 -20.99 -9.19 -33.05
CA PHE A 65 -19.57 -9.12 -33.14
C PHE A 65 -19.05 -9.65 -34.47
N GLN A 66 -18.11 -8.91 -35.05
CA GLN A 66 -17.32 -9.34 -36.20
C GLN A 66 -15.82 -9.04 -35.91
N PRO A 67 -14.88 -9.86 -36.43
CA PRO A 67 -13.45 -9.68 -36.19
C PRO A 67 -12.88 -8.32 -36.60
N GLU A 68 -13.56 -7.63 -37.54
CA GLU A 68 -13.18 -6.28 -38.03
C GLU A 68 -13.35 -5.21 -36.96
N HIS A 69 -14.25 -5.43 -35.98
CA HIS A 69 -14.41 -4.51 -34.83
C HIS A 69 -13.17 -4.41 -33.92
N LEU A 70 -12.23 -5.34 -34.08
CA LEU A 70 -10.95 -5.31 -33.35
C LEU A 70 -9.88 -4.43 -34.04
N GLN A 71 -10.20 -3.79 -35.16
CA GLN A 71 -9.25 -2.90 -35.81
C GLN A 71 -8.97 -1.67 -34.97
N ASP A 72 -7.68 -1.35 -34.79
CA ASP A 72 -7.21 -0.21 -34.00
C ASP A 72 -7.69 -0.20 -32.54
N VAL A 73 -7.96 -1.38 -31.97
CA VAL A 73 -8.37 -1.59 -30.60
C VAL A 73 -7.13 -1.90 -29.74
N PHE A 74 -7.03 -1.30 -28.57
CA PHE A 74 -5.93 -1.54 -27.61
C PHE A 74 -6.16 -2.79 -26.75
N LEU A 75 -7.40 -2.98 -26.27
CA LEU A 75 -7.83 -4.18 -25.55
C LEU A 75 -9.33 -4.45 -25.76
N VAL A 76 -9.75 -5.68 -25.46
CA VAL A 76 -11.15 -6.09 -25.59
C VAL A 76 -11.66 -6.71 -24.28
N VAL A 77 -12.90 -6.38 -23.94
CA VAL A 77 -13.65 -7.00 -22.84
C VAL A 77 -14.89 -7.65 -23.43
N SER A 78 -15.05 -8.97 -23.20
CA SER A 78 -16.24 -9.72 -23.59
C SER A 78 -17.09 -10.00 -22.36
N ALA A 79 -18.31 -9.51 -22.36
CA ALA A 79 -19.29 -9.61 -21.26
C ALA A 79 -20.68 -9.91 -21.82
N THR A 80 -20.77 -10.90 -22.74
CA THR A 80 -21.99 -11.23 -23.46
C THR A 80 -22.86 -12.21 -22.70
N GLY A 81 -22.26 -13.08 -21.89
CA GLY A 81 -22.92 -14.25 -21.29
C GLY A 81 -23.21 -15.37 -22.28
N ASP A 82 -22.75 -15.23 -23.53
CA ASP A 82 -22.88 -16.23 -24.60
C ASP A 82 -21.50 -16.83 -24.88
N ALA A 83 -21.30 -18.09 -24.47
CA ALA A 83 -19.99 -18.76 -24.53
C ALA A 83 -19.44 -18.90 -25.94
N GLU A 84 -20.32 -18.95 -26.96
CA GLU A 84 -19.93 -19.07 -28.38
C GLU A 84 -19.38 -17.72 -28.88
N VAL A 85 -20.11 -16.64 -28.63
CA VAL A 85 -19.66 -15.27 -28.95
C VAL A 85 -18.37 -14.93 -28.20
N ASP A 86 -18.29 -15.23 -26.88
CA ASP A 86 -17.11 -15.00 -26.08
C ASP A 86 -15.88 -15.78 -26.62
N SER A 87 -16.08 -17.01 -27.10
CA SER A 87 -15.04 -17.80 -27.75
C SER A 87 -14.57 -17.19 -29.08
N GLN A 88 -15.49 -16.66 -29.87
CA GLN A 88 -15.17 -15.98 -31.14
C GLN A 88 -14.36 -14.71 -30.89
N VAL A 89 -14.79 -13.89 -29.94
CA VAL A 89 -14.07 -12.66 -29.51
C VAL A 89 -12.66 -12.99 -29.04
N PHE A 90 -12.52 -13.98 -28.16
CA PHE A 90 -11.22 -14.38 -27.63
C PHE A 90 -10.27 -14.86 -28.72
N LYS A 91 -10.72 -15.76 -29.63
CA LYS A 91 -9.92 -16.26 -30.74
C LYS A 91 -9.48 -15.13 -31.68
N ALA A 92 -10.40 -14.22 -32.01
CA ALA A 92 -10.11 -13.09 -32.88
C ALA A 92 -9.12 -12.09 -32.23
N ALA A 93 -9.25 -11.86 -30.91
CA ALA A 93 -8.32 -11.03 -30.15
C ALA A 93 -6.92 -11.67 -30.05
N GLN A 94 -6.87 -12.98 -29.79
CA GLN A 94 -5.61 -13.74 -29.72
C GLN A 94 -4.86 -13.72 -31.06
N ALA A 95 -5.56 -13.89 -32.17
CA ALA A 95 -4.98 -13.83 -33.50
C ALA A 95 -4.34 -12.47 -33.84
N ARG A 96 -4.75 -11.40 -33.13
CA ARG A 96 -4.23 -10.04 -33.28
C ARG A 96 -3.31 -9.61 -32.13
N HIS A 97 -2.95 -10.54 -31.22
CA HIS A 97 -2.17 -10.27 -30.01
C HIS A 97 -2.75 -9.18 -29.11
N LEU A 98 -4.08 -9.03 -29.11
CA LEU A 98 -4.77 -8.08 -28.24
C LEU A 98 -5.01 -8.66 -26.86
N LEU A 99 -4.95 -7.79 -25.84
CA LEU A 99 -5.35 -8.16 -24.49
C LEU A 99 -6.87 -8.39 -24.47
N CYS A 100 -7.29 -9.56 -23.98
CA CYS A 100 -8.70 -9.97 -23.89
C CYS A 100 -9.06 -10.37 -22.47
N ASN A 101 -10.20 -9.86 -21.99
CA ASN A 101 -10.83 -10.31 -20.75
C ASN A 101 -12.25 -10.79 -21.04
N THR A 102 -12.47 -12.09 -20.93
CA THR A 102 -13.80 -12.69 -20.98
C THR A 102 -14.33 -12.81 -19.56
N VAL A 103 -15.46 -12.19 -19.31
CA VAL A 103 -16.05 -12.17 -17.97
C VAL A 103 -16.46 -13.59 -17.56
N ASP A 104 -16.14 -13.95 -16.32
CA ASP A 104 -16.40 -15.25 -15.69
C ASP A 104 -15.75 -16.46 -16.38
N ASP A 105 -14.80 -16.25 -17.31
CA ASP A 105 -14.04 -17.29 -17.96
C ASP A 105 -12.52 -17.05 -17.90
N PRO A 106 -11.84 -17.53 -16.84
CA PRO A 106 -10.40 -17.32 -16.67
C PRO A 106 -9.53 -17.92 -17.78
N GLN A 107 -10.00 -18.97 -18.47
CA GLN A 107 -9.24 -19.62 -19.55
C GLN A 107 -9.20 -18.76 -20.82
N ARG A 108 -10.18 -17.88 -20.99
CA ARG A 108 -10.27 -16.92 -22.09
C ARG A 108 -9.90 -15.51 -21.66
N CYS A 109 -8.97 -15.40 -20.69
CA CYS A 109 -8.44 -14.12 -20.22
C CYS A 109 -6.92 -14.04 -20.41
N SER A 110 -6.44 -13.06 -21.16
CA SER A 110 -5.02 -12.70 -21.19
C SER A 110 -4.64 -11.68 -20.11
N PHE A 111 -5.63 -11.03 -19.51
CA PHE A 111 -5.49 -10.17 -18.33
C PHE A 111 -6.71 -10.27 -17.42
N ILE A 112 -6.55 -9.90 -16.17
CA ILE A 112 -7.61 -9.87 -15.17
C ILE A 112 -7.83 -8.45 -14.65
N THR A 113 -9.07 -8.15 -14.24
CA THR A 113 -9.40 -6.87 -13.60
C THR A 113 -9.25 -7.02 -12.09
N PRO A 114 -8.32 -6.28 -11.43
CA PRO A 114 -8.14 -6.32 -9.99
C PRO A 114 -9.24 -5.55 -9.24
N ALA A 115 -9.33 -5.74 -7.93
CA ALA A 115 -10.00 -4.80 -7.06
C ALA A 115 -9.12 -3.55 -6.89
N VAL A 116 -9.68 -2.36 -7.12
CA VAL A 116 -8.95 -1.11 -7.08
C VAL A 116 -9.41 -0.24 -5.92
N ILE A 117 -8.46 0.40 -5.25
CA ILE A 117 -8.67 1.52 -4.33
C ILE A 117 -8.07 2.74 -5.03
N ASP A 118 -8.92 3.70 -5.35
CA ASP A 118 -8.51 4.92 -6.05
C ASP A 118 -8.43 6.12 -5.09
N ARG A 119 -7.28 6.75 -5.08
CA ARG A 119 -6.95 8.03 -4.45
C ARG A 119 -6.14 8.85 -5.46
N SER A 120 -6.61 8.92 -6.70
CA SER A 120 -5.86 9.48 -7.83
C SER A 120 -5.03 10.71 -7.46
N PRO A 121 -3.74 10.72 -7.86
CA PRO A 121 -3.07 9.77 -8.76
C PRO A 121 -2.52 8.50 -8.09
N ILE A 122 -2.76 8.30 -6.80
CA ILE A 122 -2.36 7.06 -6.10
C ILE A 122 -3.44 6.00 -6.29
N GLN A 123 -3.04 4.83 -6.78
CA GLN A 123 -3.93 3.69 -6.97
C GLN A 123 -3.33 2.43 -6.34
N VAL A 124 -4.17 1.61 -5.73
CA VAL A 124 -3.80 0.29 -5.20
C VAL A 124 -4.66 -0.76 -5.87
N ALA A 125 -4.01 -1.72 -6.54
CA ALA A 125 -4.67 -2.84 -7.21
C ALA A 125 -4.36 -4.15 -6.48
N ILE A 126 -5.40 -4.95 -6.21
CA ILE A 126 -5.30 -6.18 -5.44
C ILE A 126 -5.95 -7.31 -6.22
N SER A 127 -5.26 -8.45 -6.35
CA SER A 127 -5.77 -9.63 -7.04
C SER A 127 -5.40 -10.92 -6.29
N SER A 128 -6.28 -11.92 -6.38
CA SER A 128 -6.01 -13.32 -5.99
C SER A 128 -5.90 -14.23 -7.21
N SER A 129 -5.74 -13.70 -8.40
CA SER A 129 -5.79 -14.48 -9.65
C SER A 129 -7.11 -15.25 -9.83
N GLY A 130 -8.21 -14.71 -9.29
CA GLY A 130 -9.54 -15.33 -9.36
C GLY A 130 -9.82 -16.37 -8.27
N THR A 131 -8.83 -16.74 -7.43
CA THR A 131 -8.99 -17.85 -6.48
C THR A 131 -9.88 -17.54 -5.27
N SER A 132 -9.90 -16.28 -4.79
CA SER A 132 -10.66 -15.92 -3.59
C SER A 132 -11.18 -14.48 -3.61
N PRO A 133 -12.32 -14.22 -4.28
CA PRO A 133 -12.91 -12.86 -4.34
C PRO A 133 -13.28 -12.29 -2.97
N VAL A 134 -13.73 -13.14 -2.03
CA VAL A 134 -14.10 -12.71 -0.67
C VAL A 134 -12.87 -12.21 0.11
N LEU A 135 -11.74 -12.92 0.00
CA LEU A 135 -10.49 -12.51 0.63
C LEU A 135 -9.98 -11.17 0.08
N ILE A 136 -10.11 -10.97 -1.25
CA ILE A 136 -9.75 -9.70 -1.88
C ILE A 136 -10.63 -8.56 -1.39
N ARG A 137 -11.94 -8.78 -1.26
CA ARG A 137 -12.86 -7.78 -0.68
C ARG A 137 -12.46 -7.41 0.75
N HIS A 138 -12.12 -8.39 1.57
CA HIS A 138 -11.65 -8.17 2.94
C HIS A 138 -10.37 -7.32 2.97
N TRP A 139 -9.36 -7.66 2.17
CA TRP A 139 -8.12 -6.89 2.10
C TRP A 139 -8.33 -5.50 1.51
N ARG A 140 -9.17 -5.36 0.48
CA ARG A 140 -9.53 -4.05 -0.05
C ARG A 140 -10.08 -3.13 1.04
N GLN A 141 -11.06 -3.61 1.82
CA GLN A 141 -11.65 -2.82 2.92
C GLN A 141 -10.61 -2.39 3.96
N ARG A 142 -9.70 -3.28 4.33
CA ARG A 142 -8.63 -2.97 5.30
C ARG A 142 -7.66 -1.93 4.76
N ILE A 143 -7.20 -2.08 3.53
CA ILE A 143 -6.28 -1.12 2.92
C ILE A 143 -6.98 0.21 2.67
N GLU A 144 -8.25 0.21 2.27
CA GLU A 144 -9.05 1.43 2.09
C GLU A 144 -9.19 2.23 3.38
N ALA A 145 -9.32 1.55 4.53
CA ALA A 145 -9.34 2.19 5.85
C ALA A 145 -7.97 2.76 6.27
N LEU A 146 -6.87 2.18 5.78
CA LEU A 146 -5.50 2.63 6.06
C LEU A 146 -5.04 3.75 5.14
N LEU A 147 -5.62 3.89 3.95
CA LEU A 147 -5.21 4.88 2.94
C LEU A 147 -6.12 6.12 3.02
N PRO A 148 -5.64 7.24 3.60
CA PRO A 148 -6.45 8.45 3.77
C PRO A 148 -6.98 9.00 2.45
N GLN A 149 -8.14 9.67 2.51
CA GLN A 149 -8.77 10.26 1.32
C GLN A 149 -7.90 11.36 0.68
N HIS A 150 -7.16 12.11 1.47
CA HIS A 150 -6.30 13.21 1.01
C HIS A 150 -4.96 12.75 0.40
N THR A 151 -4.68 11.44 0.35
CA THR A 151 -3.43 10.88 -0.22
C THR A 151 -3.18 11.33 -1.66
N GLY A 152 -4.23 11.39 -2.48
CA GLY A 152 -4.13 11.91 -3.84
C GLY A 152 -3.73 13.40 -3.90
N THR A 153 -4.26 14.20 -2.99
CA THR A 153 -3.90 15.62 -2.87
C THR A 153 -2.43 15.79 -2.49
N LEU A 154 -1.93 14.98 -1.52
CA LEU A 154 -0.50 14.95 -1.18
C LEU A 154 0.37 14.66 -2.41
N ALA A 155 0.00 13.63 -3.19
CA ALA A 155 0.74 13.26 -4.40
C ALA A 155 0.71 14.37 -5.46
N ASN A 156 -0.43 15.03 -5.65
CA ASN A 156 -0.55 16.14 -6.60
C ASN A 156 0.32 17.34 -6.20
N ILE A 157 0.34 17.71 -4.91
CA ILE A 157 1.22 18.77 -4.41
C ILE A 157 2.68 18.38 -4.62
N ALA A 158 3.06 17.15 -4.24
CA ALA A 158 4.42 16.65 -4.44
C ALA A 158 4.83 16.69 -5.93
N GLY A 159 3.92 16.33 -6.83
CA GLY A 159 4.13 16.40 -8.28
C GLY A 159 4.42 17.83 -8.77
N ARG A 160 3.63 18.82 -8.33
CA ARG A 160 3.84 20.25 -8.69
C ARG A 160 5.16 20.79 -8.17
N TRP A 161 5.58 20.37 -6.98
CA TRP A 161 6.81 20.86 -6.35
C TRP A 161 8.07 20.07 -6.73
N ARG A 162 7.91 18.97 -7.48
CA ARG A 162 9.02 18.06 -7.81
C ARG A 162 10.20 18.76 -8.46
N ALA A 163 9.96 19.59 -9.46
CA ALA A 163 11.02 20.31 -10.18
C ALA A 163 11.79 21.25 -9.24
N ARG A 164 11.07 22.05 -8.42
CA ARG A 164 11.68 22.97 -7.47
C ARG A 164 12.50 22.27 -6.39
N VAL A 165 12.01 21.10 -5.91
CA VAL A 165 12.76 20.27 -4.96
C VAL A 165 14.02 19.69 -5.62
N GLN A 166 13.94 19.28 -6.90
CA GLN A 166 15.09 18.77 -7.65
C GLN A 166 16.15 19.86 -7.89
N GLU A 167 15.74 21.08 -8.14
CA GLU A 167 16.65 22.22 -8.32
C GLU A 167 17.40 22.54 -7.02
N LYS A 168 16.70 22.52 -5.89
CA LYS A 168 17.28 22.89 -4.59
C LYS A 168 18.08 21.77 -3.92
N LEU A 169 17.67 20.51 -4.10
CA LEU A 169 18.28 19.33 -3.49
C LEU A 169 18.98 18.49 -4.56
N GLY A 170 20.31 18.52 -4.55
CA GLY A 170 21.14 17.94 -5.62
C GLY A 170 21.05 16.42 -5.73
N THR A 171 20.97 15.71 -4.60
CA THR A 171 21.03 14.25 -4.57
C THR A 171 19.64 13.59 -4.45
N VAL A 172 19.52 12.38 -5.00
CA VAL A 172 18.30 11.56 -4.86
C VAL A 172 17.98 11.29 -3.39
N ARG A 173 19.02 11.09 -2.57
CA ARG A 173 18.89 10.83 -1.14
C ARG A 173 18.30 12.02 -0.39
N GLU A 174 18.80 13.24 -0.62
CA GLU A 174 18.27 14.45 -0.01
C GLU A 174 16.79 14.67 -0.36
N ARG A 175 16.46 14.51 -1.64
CA ARG A 175 15.07 14.62 -2.12
C ARG A 175 14.15 13.60 -1.46
N ARG A 176 14.58 12.34 -1.37
CA ARG A 176 13.80 11.28 -0.71
C ARG A 176 13.58 11.62 0.75
N HIS A 177 14.65 11.95 1.47
CA HIS A 177 14.58 12.28 2.89
C HIS A 177 13.70 13.51 3.16
N PHE A 178 13.77 14.51 2.29
CA PHE A 178 12.88 15.67 2.34
C PHE A 178 11.41 15.24 2.28
N TRP A 179 11.04 14.44 1.28
CA TRP A 179 9.66 13.99 1.13
C TRP A 179 9.19 13.10 2.28
N GLU A 180 10.01 12.17 2.75
CA GLU A 180 9.70 11.32 3.91
C GLU A 180 9.44 12.16 5.16
N THR A 181 10.26 13.17 5.41
CA THR A 181 10.10 14.08 6.55
C THR A 181 8.87 14.96 6.41
N LEU A 182 8.63 15.49 5.23
CA LEU A 182 7.49 16.35 4.94
C LEU A 182 6.17 15.60 5.15
N PHE A 183 6.02 14.40 4.59
CA PHE A 183 4.82 13.58 4.74
C PHE A 183 4.56 13.11 6.17
N ALA A 184 5.58 13.08 7.02
CA ALA A 184 5.43 12.77 8.45
C ALA A 184 5.29 14.02 9.35
N SER A 185 5.16 15.22 8.74
CA SER A 185 5.12 16.49 9.45
C SER A 185 3.70 17.07 9.50
N ARG A 186 3.59 18.31 10.00
CA ARG A 186 2.35 19.10 9.99
C ARG A 186 1.75 19.28 8.59
N PHE A 187 2.54 19.15 7.54
CA PHE A 187 2.10 19.24 6.14
C PHE A 187 0.95 18.26 5.85
N ASP A 188 1.06 17.00 6.26
CA ASP A 188 0.00 15.99 6.08
C ASP A 188 -1.32 16.41 6.73
N ALA A 189 -1.25 16.89 7.98
CA ALA A 189 -2.43 17.35 8.70
C ALA A 189 -3.11 18.57 8.05
N LEU A 190 -2.32 19.52 7.50
CA LEU A 190 -2.86 20.67 6.78
C LEU A 190 -3.58 20.26 5.50
N VAL A 191 -3.01 19.32 4.73
CA VAL A 191 -3.66 18.76 3.54
C VAL A 191 -4.94 18.01 3.93
N ALA A 192 -4.93 17.25 5.01
CA ALA A 192 -6.10 16.54 5.52
C ALA A 192 -7.25 17.50 5.91
N GLN A 193 -6.93 18.69 6.39
CA GLN A 193 -7.88 19.76 6.73
C GLN A 193 -8.35 20.55 5.48
N GLY A 194 -7.74 20.33 4.31
CA GLY A 194 -8.05 21.05 3.08
C GLY A 194 -7.35 22.43 2.97
N ASP A 195 -6.49 22.79 3.92
CA ASP A 195 -5.75 24.05 3.88
C ASP A 195 -4.48 23.91 3.00
N ILE A 196 -4.70 23.95 1.70
CA ILE A 196 -3.64 23.75 0.70
C ILE A 196 -2.64 24.91 0.72
N VAL A 197 -3.09 26.12 0.99
CA VAL A 197 -2.22 27.32 1.04
C VAL A 197 -1.23 27.20 2.20
N ALA A 198 -1.70 26.87 3.39
CA ALA A 198 -0.83 26.64 4.54
C ALA A 198 0.08 25.41 4.36
N ALA A 199 -0.41 24.37 3.70
CA ALA A 199 0.39 23.18 3.40
C ALA A 199 1.56 23.53 2.45
N GLU A 200 1.32 24.24 1.36
CA GLU A 200 2.37 24.68 0.44
C GLU A 200 3.34 25.68 1.07
N ALA A 201 2.89 26.55 1.95
CA ALA A 201 3.76 27.44 2.74
C ALA A 201 4.67 26.63 3.69
N GLU A 202 4.13 25.61 4.35
CA GLU A 202 4.90 24.70 5.21
C GLU A 202 5.95 23.91 4.39
N LEU A 203 5.59 23.42 3.20
CA LEU A 203 6.50 22.76 2.28
C LEU A 203 7.66 23.71 1.88
N ALA A 204 7.34 24.93 1.47
CA ALA A 204 8.33 25.95 1.11
C ALA A 204 9.28 26.22 2.29
N ARG A 205 8.73 26.43 3.49
CA ARG A 205 9.50 26.68 4.71
C ARG A 205 10.46 25.54 5.02
N GLN A 206 9.99 24.29 4.91
CA GLN A 206 10.84 23.11 5.15
C GLN A 206 11.92 22.98 4.07
N LEU A 207 11.60 23.27 2.81
CA LEU A 207 12.56 23.22 1.71
C LEU A 207 13.63 24.32 1.86
N ASP A 208 13.26 25.50 2.30
CA ASP A 208 14.18 26.60 2.53
C ASP A 208 15.05 26.41 3.78
N GLY A 209 14.52 25.73 4.80
CA GLY A 209 15.23 25.42 6.04
C GLY A 209 16.13 24.17 5.98
N GLN A 210 16.33 23.56 4.83
CA GLN A 210 17.23 22.40 4.68
C GLN A 210 18.70 22.87 4.78
N ALA A 211 19.20 23.03 6.01
CA ALA A 211 20.64 22.97 6.25
C ALA A 211 21.14 21.53 6.00
N ALA A 212 22.40 21.40 5.58
CA ALA A 212 23.04 20.08 5.42
C ALA A 212 22.82 19.25 6.69
N ARG A 213 21.95 18.24 6.61
CA ARG A 213 21.64 17.40 7.76
C ARG A 213 22.80 16.47 8.04
N GLN A 214 23.20 16.43 9.29
CA GLN A 214 24.10 15.41 9.81
C GLN A 214 23.38 14.07 9.77
N GLY A 215 24.05 13.04 9.21
CA GLY A 215 23.51 11.68 9.23
C GLY A 215 23.45 11.12 10.65
N GLU A 216 22.82 9.99 10.80
CA GLU A 216 22.68 9.29 12.07
C GLU A 216 23.11 7.83 11.94
N VAL A 217 23.54 7.26 13.06
CA VAL A 217 23.82 5.82 13.21
C VAL A 217 22.77 5.21 14.10
N VAL A 218 22.17 4.12 13.66
CA VAL A 218 21.22 3.34 14.45
C VAL A 218 21.76 1.92 14.59
N VAL A 219 22.08 1.50 15.81
CA VAL A 219 22.42 0.11 16.11
C VAL A 219 21.14 -0.65 16.40
N VAL A 220 20.91 -1.71 15.67
CA VAL A 220 19.74 -2.58 15.83
C VAL A 220 20.21 -3.96 16.26
N HIS A 221 19.80 -4.39 17.44
CA HIS A 221 19.98 -5.76 17.90
C HIS A 221 18.80 -6.61 17.46
N ALA A 222 19.06 -7.70 16.76
CA ALA A 222 18.05 -8.60 16.24
C ALA A 222 18.37 -10.06 16.56
N ASP A 223 17.35 -10.89 16.59
CA ASP A 223 17.55 -12.31 16.47
C ASP A 223 18.15 -12.62 15.10
N PRO A 224 19.16 -13.52 15.00
CA PRO A 224 19.81 -13.80 13.73
C PRO A 224 18.87 -14.45 12.70
N ASP A 225 17.85 -15.21 13.12
CA ASP A 225 17.08 -16.11 12.27
C ASP A 225 15.60 -15.74 12.16
N ASP A 226 15.02 -15.13 13.21
CA ASP A 226 13.59 -14.85 13.26
C ASP A 226 13.26 -13.35 13.06
N PRO A 227 12.73 -12.95 11.88
CA PRO A 227 12.28 -11.59 11.63
C PRO A 227 11.06 -11.20 12.48
N GLY A 228 10.31 -12.15 13.03
CA GLY A 228 9.17 -11.91 13.91
C GLY A 228 9.57 -11.32 15.28
N LEU A 229 10.83 -11.48 15.66
CA LEU A 229 11.42 -10.93 16.89
C LEU A 229 11.97 -9.51 16.71
N LEU A 230 11.87 -8.92 15.51
CA LEU A 230 12.21 -7.52 15.31
C LEU A 230 11.20 -6.62 16.04
N THR A 231 11.72 -5.69 16.84
CA THR A 231 10.85 -4.66 17.41
C THR A 231 10.30 -3.74 16.30
N LEU A 232 9.16 -3.09 16.51
CA LEU A 232 8.61 -2.10 15.57
C LEU A 232 9.62 -0.96 15.29
N HIS A 233 10.41 -0.58 16.28
CA HIS A 233 11.47 0.43 16.11
C HIS A 233 12.60 -0.08 15.22
N ALA A 234 13.00 -1.34 15.37
CA ALA A 234 14.00 -1.98 14.51
C ALA A 234 13.53 -2.05 13.06
N LEU A 235 12.29 -2.52 12.84
CA LEU A 235 11.70 -2.59 11.51
C LEU A 235 11.64 -1.20 10.84
N ARG A 236 11.18 -0.17 11.57
CA ARG A 236 11.15 1.20 11.06
C ARG A 236 12.54 1.73 10.73
N ALA A 237 13.55 1.43 11.54
CA ALA A 237 14.93 1.82 11.28
C ALA A 237 15.46 1.16 9.99
N LEU A 238 15.23 -0.15 9.81
CA LEU A 238 15.62 -0.89 8.60
C LEU A 238 14.91 -0.38 7.33
N GLN A 239 13.65 0.04 7.46
CA GLN A 239 12.87 0.61 6.36
C GLN A 239 13.25 2.07 6.04
N ALA A 240 13.86 2.79 6.99
CA ALA A 240 14.31 4.17 6.81
C ALA A 240 15.80 4.29 6.44
N ALA A 241 16.57 3.20 6.49
CA ALA A 241 18.01 3.20 6.27
C ALA A 241 18.41 3.57 4.85
N ASP A 242 19.52 4.31 4.72
CA ASP A 242 20.21 4.52 3.45
C ASP A 242 21.26 3.43 3.21
N LEU A 243 21.92 3.00 4.27
CA LEU A 243 22.92 1.93 4.30
C LEU A 243 22.65 1.03 5.50
N VAL A 244 22.65 -0.28 5.27
CA VAL A 244 22.62 -1.28 6.34
C VAL A 244 23.93 -2.08 6.32
N LEU A 245 24.69 -1.94 7.37
CA LEU A 245 25.83 -2.82 7.67
C LEU A 245 25.30 -3.96 8.53
N TYR A 246 25.47 -5.20 8.11
CA TYR A 246 24.94 -6.36 8.85
C TYR A 246 26.00 -7.41 9.11
N GLU A 247 25.90 -8.08 10.25
CA GLU A 247 26.78 -9.19 10.60
C GLU A 247 26.47 -10.43 9.74
N ALA A 248 27.49 -11.22 9.41
CA ALA A 248 27.34 -12.41 8.55
C ALA A 248 26.34 -13.46 9.09
N ARG A 249 26.10 -13.44 10.41
CA ARG A 249 25.14 -14.34 11.07
C ARG A 249 23.67 -13.98 10.84
N VAL A 250 23.39 -12.76 10.36
CA VAL A 250 22.00 -12.34 10.07
C VAL A 250 21.47 -13.10 8.88
N SER A 251 20.39 -13.85 9.08
CA SER A 251 19.78 -14.71 8.05
C SER A 251 19.09 -13.92 6.95
N GLU A 252 18.80 -14.60 5.83
CA GLU A 252 18.10 -13.98 4.71
C GLU A 252 16.69 -13.48 5.06
N PRO A 253 15.84 -14.19 5.83
CA PRO A 253 14.52 -13.68 6.23
C PRO A 253 14.58 -12.35 6.97
N VAL A 254 15.57 -12.16 7.85
CA VAL A 254 15.80 -10.89 8.56
C VAL A 254 16.30 -9.81 7.60
N ARG A 255 17.24 -10.14 6.69
CA ARG A 255 17.73 -9.22 5.67
C ARG A 255 16.65 -8.75 4.68
N GLN A 256 15.64 -9.56 4.43
CA GLN A 256 14.48 -9.18 3.58
C GLN A 256 13.62 -8.08 4.20
N GLN A 257 13.75 -7.82 5.50
CA GLN A 257 13.09 -6.68 6.17
C GLN A 257 13.78 -5.34 5.88
N ILE A 258 14.99 -5.36 5.35
CA ILE A 258 15.70 -4.16 4.90
C ILE A 258 15.01 -3.63 3.64
N ARG A 259 14.80 -2.32 3.58
CA ARG A 259 14.25 -1.65 2.38
C ARG A 259 15.01 -2.07 1.12
N LYS A 260 14.28 -2.35 0.03
CA LYS A 260 14.86 -2.95 -1.19
C LYS A 260 15.93 -2.08 -1.86
N ASP A 261 15.79 -0.76 -1.79
CA ASP A 261 16.68 0.23 -2.40
C ASP A 261 17.79 0.74 -1.45
N ALA A 262 17.85 0.25 -0.20
CA ALA A 262 18.96 0.53 0.70
C ALA A 262 20.23 -0.19 0.25
N GLU A 263 21.36 0.50 0.36
CA GLU A 263 22.67 -0.12 0.23
C GLU A 263 22.88 -1.14 1.35
N ARG A 264 23.36 -2.34 1.00
CA ARG A 264 23.58 -3.44 1.96
C ARG A 264 25.02 -3.89 1.90
N SER A 265 25.68 -3.98 3.05
CA SER A 265 27.05 -4.46 3.14
C SER A 265 27.21 -5.43 4.30
N CYS A 266 27.65 -6.63 3.99
CA CYS A 266 28.01 -7.62 5.00
C CYS A 266 29.33 -7.22 5.66
N LEU A 267 29.34 -7.19 6.98
CA LEU A 267 30.57 -7.09 7.75
C LEU A 267 31.18 -8.49 7.81
N ALA A 268 32.39 -8.64 7.28
CA ALA A 268 33.11 -9.89 7.39
C ALA A 268 33.19 -10.33 8.85
N PRO A 269 33.07 -11.63 9.16
CA PRO A 269 33.28 -12.11 10.53
C PRO A 269 34.67 -11.69 10.99
N ALA A 270 34.75 -11.14 12.20
CA ALA A 270 36.01 -11.07 12.89
C ALA A 270 36.48 -12.52 13.05
N LEU A 271 37.42 -12.91 12.21
CA LEU A 271 38.19 -14.18 12.21
C LEU A 271 37.61 -15.42 12.92
N ALA A 272 38.04 -16.58 12.42
CA ALA A 272 37.63 -17.92 12.82
C ALA A 272 37.57 -18.19 14.33
N PRO A 273 36.77 -19.19 14.80
CA PRO A 273 36.49 -19.44 16.21
C PRO A 273 37.69 -19.92 17.06
N HIS A 274 38.92 -19.83 16.57
CA HIS A 274 40.12 -20.32 17.25
C HIS A 274 41.18 -19.28 17.54
N ASP A 275 41.03 -18.00 17.19
CA ASP A 275 42.00 -17.00 17.60
C ASP A 275 41.65 -16.48 18.99
N GLN A 276 42.44 -16.95 19.93
CA GLN A 276 42.45 -16.61 21.35
C GLN A 276 42.58 -15.09 21.54
N PHE A 277 41.81 -14.55 22.41
CA PHE A 277 41.86 -13.39 23.30
C PHE A 277 42.97 -12.31 23.12
N ASP A 278 43.39 -11.99 21.91
CA ASP A 278 44.38 -10.95 21.65
C ASP A 278 43.77 -9.74 20.96
N GLY A 279 43.07 -8.87 21.68
CA GLY A 279 42.80 -7.48 21.24
C GLY A 279 42.06 -7.24 19.94
N THR A 280 41.79 -8.29 19.16
CA THR A 280 41.23 -8.24 17.78
C THR A 280 39.76 -7.80 17.73
N GLY A 281 38.98 -8.09 18.78
CA GLY A 281 37.58 -7.63 18.89
C GLY A 281 37.47 -6.11 18.93
N SER A 282 38.34 -5.45 19.71
CA SER A 282 38.36 -3.98 19.80
C SER A 282 38.76 -3.31 18.47
N GLN A 283 39.70 -3.92 17.71
CA GLN A 283 40.08 -3.40 16.40
C GLN A 283 38.96 -3.55 15.36
N HIS A 284 38.24 -4.66 15.40
CA HIS A 284 37.09 -4.84 14.53
C HIS A 284 35.97 -3.82 14.81
N ALA A 285 35.61 -3.67 16.09
CA ALA A 285 34.62 -2.67 16.52
C ALA A 285 35.05 -1.25 16.11
N ALA A 286 36.33 -0.91 16.25
CA ALA A 286 36.86 0.39 15.84
C ALA A 286 36.78 0.61 14.32
N ARG A 287 37.04 -0.41 13.48
CA ARG A 287 36.88 -0.34 12.00
C ARG A 287 35.43 -0.14 11.64
N VAL A 288 34.50 -0.89 12.22
CA VAL A 288 33.07 -0.75 11.98
C VAL A 288 32.60 0.63 12.38
N ALA A 289 32.98 1.10 13.59
CA ALA A 289 32.60 2.43 14.07
C ALA A 289 33.16 3.56 13.19
N THR A 290 34.38 3.41 12.67
CA THR A 290 34.96 4.35 11.72
C THR A 290 34.15 4.41 10.43
N ARG A 291 33.76 3.27 9.87
CA ARG A 291 32.93 3.20 8.68
C ARG A 291 31.54 3.81 8.93
N LEU A 292 30.89 3.47 10.04
CA LEU A 292 29.61 4.06 10.44
C LEU A 292 29.68 5.58 10.52
N ARG A 293 30.76 6.10 11.15
CA ARG A 293 31.03 7.54 11.27
C ARG A 293 31.15 8.20 9.89
N ASP A 294 31.98 7.62 9.02
CA ASP A 294 32.31 8.24 7.73
C ASP A 294 31.09 8.28 6.81
N GLU A 295 30.29 7.23 6.81
CA GLU A 295 29.02 7.18 6.07
C GLU A 295 27.99 8.16 6.66
N ALA A 296 27.88 8.25 7.98
CA ALA A 296 26.98 9.19 8.63
C ALA A 296 27.40 10.66 8.39
N ARG A 297 28.70 10.97 8.35
CA ARG A 297 29.20 12.31 8.00
C ARG A 297 28.83 12.73 6.57
N GLN A 298 28.59 11.79 5.69
CA GLN A 298 28.02 12.05 4.37
C GLN A 298 26.49 12.29 4.39
N GLY A 299 25.90 12.39 5.59
CA GLY A 299 24.45 12.63 5.80
C GLY A 299 23.59 11.37 5.65
N LYS A 300 24.18 10.15 5.61
CA LYS A 300 23.41 8.90 5.51
C LYS A 300 22.78 8.51 6.84
N ARG A 301 21.59 7.91 6.81
CA ARG A 301 21.06 7.09 7.90
C ARG A 301 21.64 5.70 7.80
N VAL A 302 22.58 5.40 8.69
CA VAL A 302 23.29 4.13 8.68
C VAL A 302 22.74 3.24 9.78
N VAL A 303 22.27 2.04 9.41
CA VAL A 303 21.86 1.04 10.38
C VAL A 303 22.96 -0.01 10.50
N TRP A 304 23.39 -0.28 11.73
CA TRP A 304 24.20 -1.43 12.04
C TRP A 304 23.32 -2.54 12.62
N LEU A 305 23.05 -3.56 11.80
CA LEU A 305 22.21 -4.70 12.18
C LEU A 305 23.10 -5.81 12.77
N ARG A 306 22.95 -6.01 14.07
CA ARG A 306 23.72 -6.95 14.86
C ARG A 306 22.85 -8.09 15.37
N CYS A 307 23.47 -9.25 15.54
CA CYS A 307 22.95 -10.27 16.43
C CYS A 307 23.12 -9.82 17.87
N ALA A 308 22.24 -10.25 18.79
CA ALA A 308 22.28 -9.86 20.21
C ALA A 308 23.70 -9.90 20.79
N PRO A 309 24.09 -8.89 21.58
CA PRO A 309 25.48 -8.73 22.01
C PRO A 309 25.94 -9.93 22.82
N GLN A 310 27.06 -10.49 22.44
CA GLN A 310 27.74 -11.50 23.25
C GLN A 310 28.57 -10.86 24.37
N THR A 311 28.93 -9.56 24.23
CA THR A 311 29.67 -8.81 25.25
C THR A 311 29.29 -7.32 25.23
N PRO A 312 29.11 -6.67 26.40
CA PRO A 312 28.84 -5.21 26.50
C PRO A 312 29.97 -4.31 25.99
N SER A 313 31.19 -4.85 25.80
CA SER A 313 32.38 -4.07 25.46
C SER A 313 32.40 -3.51 24.03
N ASP A 314 31.72 -4.16 23.08
CA ASP A 314 31.74 -3.75 21.67
C ASP A 314 30.91 -2.50 21.41
N ASP A 315 29.79 -2.36 22.12
CA ASP A 315 28.94 -1.19 22.00
C ASP A 315 29.59 0.07 22.55
N SER A 316 30.30 -0.06 23.67
CA SER A 316 31.02 1.06 24.33
C SER A 316 32.10 1.68 23.44
N THR A 317 32.83 0.88 22.67
CA THR A 317 33.87 1.37 21.75
C THR A 317 33.23 2.14 20.57
N CYS A 318 32.14 1.61 20.03
CA CYS A 318 31.42 2.25 18.96
C CYS A 318 30.80 3.58 19.42
N GLU A 319 30.17 3.60 20.60
CA GLU A 319 29.61 4.79 21.23
C GLU A 319 30.66 5.89 21.42
N GLN A 320 31.82 5.54 21.93
CA GLN A 320 32.90 6.51 22.16
C GLN A 320 33.42 7.14 20.86
N ILE A 321 33.59 6.34 19.78
CA ILE A 321 34.08 6.84 18.50
C ILE A 321 33.04 7.77 17.87
N LEU A 322 31.79 7.39 17.90
CA LEU A 322 30.69 8.19 17.31
C LEU A 322 30.41 9.46 18.12
N ALA A 323 30.45 9.38 19.45
CA ALA A 323 30.32 10.54 20.34
C ALA A 323 31.44 11.58 20.13
N ARG A 324 32.68 11.14 20.04
CA ARG A 324 33.83 12.02 19.71
C ARG A 324 33.70 12.69 18.35
N ALA A 325 32.99 12.04 17.42
CA ALA A 325 32.74 12.55 16.10
C ALA A 325 31.49 13.43 16.00
N HIS A 326 30.74 13.61 17.08
CA HIS A 326 29.44 14.28 17.14
C HIS A 326 28.41 13.70 16.19
N VAL A 327 28.47 12.38 15.92
CA VAL A 327 27.48 11.67 15.10
C VAL A 327 26.35 11.18 16.00
N PRO A 328 25.09 11.53 15.73
CA PRO A 328 23.95 11.03 16.49
C PRO A 328 23.91 9.51 16.45
N LEU A 329 23.84 8.89 17.63
CA LEU A 329 23.74 7.44 17.79
C LEU A 329 22.45 7.09 18.53
N ARG A 330 21.75 6.09 18.03
CA ARG A 330 20.58 5.50 18.68
C ARG A 330 20.73 3.98 18.70
N ILE A 331 20.52 3.38 19.87
CA ILE A 331 20.54 1.92 20.03
C ILE A 331 19.12 1.42 20.20
N ILE A 332 18.74 0.43 19.42
CA ILE A 332 17.45 -0.24 19.50
C ILE A 332 17.71 -1.67 19.99
N PRO A 333 17.32 -1.98 21.23
CA PRO A 333 17.52 -3.31 21.78
C PRO A 333 16.64 -4.35 21.02
N GLY A 334 17.17 -5.56 20.91
CA GLY A 334 16.42 -6.73 20.47
C GLY A 334 15.56 -7.29 21.58
N VAL A 335 14.71 -8.25 21.24
CA VAL A 335 13.97 -9.04 22.23
C VAL A 335 14.97 -9.99 22.91
N PRO A 336 15.11 -9.96 24.24
CA PRO A 336 16.02 -10.87 24.93
C PRO A 336 15.48 -12.29 24.86
N VAL A 337 16.22 -13.17 24.19
CA VAL A 337 15.85 -14.60 24.02
C VAL A 337 16.34 -15.44 25.22
N SER A 338 17.04 -14.86 26.18
CA SER A 338 17.52 -15.52 27.39
C SER A 338 16.36 -15.96 28.28
N GLY A 339 15.99 -17.23 28.17
CA GLY A 339 14.95 -17.91 28.97
C GLY A 339 13.81 -18.57 28.20
N LEU A 340 13.68 -18.34 26.92
CA LEU A 340 12.77 -19.10 26.07
C LEU A 340 13.61 -20.06 25.22
N ASP A 341 13.66 -21.34 25.64
CA ASP A 341 14.11 -22.45 24.79
C ASP A 341 13.11 -22.65 23.63
N LEU A 342 13.08 -21.68 22.70
CA LEU A 342 12.40 -21.80 21.41
C LEU A 342 13.28 -22.48 20.36
N ARG A 343 14.31 -23.21 20.77
CA ARG A 343 14.99 -24.12 19.88
C ARG A 343 14.07 -25.29 19.63
N SER A 344 13.24 -25.17 18.61
CA SER A 344 12.66 -26.33 17.94
C SER A 344 13.84 -27.12 17.37
N ASP A 345 14.25 -28.13 18.13
CA ASP A 345 15.22 -29.13 17.71
C ASP A 345 14.62 -29.82 16.45
N GLY A 346 15.07 -29.37 15.30
CA GLY A 346 14.66 -29.84 13.97
C GLY A 346 15.21 -31.22 13.63
N SER A 347 15.14 -32.17 14.56
CA SER A 347 15.41 -33.54 14.24
C SER A 347 14.87 -34.47 15.34
N ARG A 348 13.60 -34.83 15.24
CA ARG A 348 13.06 -36.17 15.60
C ARG A 348 11.58 -36.17 15.27
N HIS A 349 11.21 -36.96 14.28
CA HIS A 349 9.87 -37.50 14.13
C HIS A 349 9.45 -38.12 15.46
N ARG A 350 8.68 -37.42 16.29
CA ARG A 350 7.89 -38.03 17.35
C ARG A 350 6.48 -38.19 16.84
N GLN A 351 6.08 -39.44 16.73
CA GLN A 351 4.69 -39.84 16.61
C GLN A 351 3.85 -39.11 17.69
N PRO A 352 2.64 -38.65 17.39
CA PRO A 352 1.78 -38.07 18.40
C PRO A 352 1.43 -39.09 19.45
N ALA A 353 1.76 -38.82 20.70
CA ALA A 353 1.26 -39.58 21.84
C ALA A 353 -0.27 -39.40 21.93
N PRO A 354 -1.01 -40.46 22.38
CA PRO A 354 -2.46 -40.37 22.49
C PRO A 354 -2.85 -39.29 23.51
N ALA A 355 -3.87 -38.52 23.17
CA ALA A 355 -4.39 -37.40 23.97
C ALA A 355 -4.75 -37.87 25.39
N ALA A 356 -4.00 -37.42 26.38
CA ALA A 356 -4.39 -37.55 27.77
C ALA A 356 -5.51 -36.52 28.03
N THR A 357 -6.70 -37.06 28.29
CA THR A 357 -7.87 -36.28 28.72
C THR A 357 -7.59 -35.69 30.10
N LEU A 358 -7.32 -34.40 30.17
CA LEU A 358 -7.27 -33.69 31.43
C LEU A 358 -8.72 -33.42 31.90
N PRO A 359 -9.07 -33.69 33.17
CA PRO A 359 -10.39 -33.38 33.70
C PRO A 359 -10.54 -31.87 33.87
N ILE A 360 -11.59 -31.32 33.28
CA ILE A 360 -12.00 -29.91 33.45
C ILE A 360 -12.59 -29.78 34.87
N PRO A 361 -12.08 -28.91 35.73
CA PRO A 361 -12.78 -28.63 36.99
C PRO A 361 -13.95 -27.69 36.69
N VAL A 362 -15.17 -28.24 36.73
CA VAL A 362 -16.38 -27.46 36.75
C VAL A 362 -16.58 -26.97 38.17
N SER A 363 -16.36 -25.67 38.39
CA SER A 363 -16.87 -24.96 39.56
C SER A 363 -17.50 -23.66 39.09
N ILE A 364 -18.79 -23.75 38.74
CA ILE A 364 -19.64 -22.58 38.53
C ILE A 364 -20.23 -22.25 39.87
N GLN A 365 -19.70 -21.24 40.56
CA GLN A 365 -20.42 -20.59 41.65
C GLN A 365 -21.45 -19.61 41.05
N ALA A 366 -22.71 -19.89 41.32
CA ALA A 366 -23.84 -19.04 40.94
C ALA A 366 -23.80 -17.72 41.71
N VAL A 367 -23.77 -16.62 40.97
CA VAL A 367 -23.99 -15.26 41.50
C VAL A 367 -25.51 -14.95 41.41
N PRO A 368 -26.17 -14.50 42.45
CA PRO A 368 -27.61 -14.23 42.43
C PRO A 368 -27.96 -13.02 41.57
N THR A 369 -28.88 -13.24 40.66
CA THR A 369 -29.45 -12.24 39.76
C THR A 369 -30.39 -11.32 40.51
N ALA A 370 -29.99 -10.06 40.71
CA ALA A 370 -30.91 -9.02 41.10
C ALA A 370 -31.55 -8.42 39.83
N MET A 371 -32.83 -8.69 39.63
CA MET A 371 -33.63 -8.10 38.55
C MET A 371 -33.90 -6.62 38.85
N SER A 372 -33.55 -5.73 37.94
CA SER A 372 -34.13 -4.41 37.80
C SER A 372 -34.81 -4.28 36.43
N PRO A 373 -35.99 -3.65 36.34
CA PRO A 373 -36.83 -3.75 35.16
C PRO A 373 -36.35 -2.85 34.03
N VAL A 374 -36.07 -3.48 32.89
CA VAL A 374 -35.77 -2.77 31.64
C VAL A 374 -37.06 -2.18 31.07
N ARG A 375 -37.13 -0.84 30.99
CA ARG A 375 -38.16 -0.10 30.26
C ARG A 375 -38.16 -0.53 28.79
N ARG A 376 -39.28 -1.11 28.33
CA ARG A 376 -39.54 -1.38 26.92
C ARG A 376 -39.63 -0.08 26.14
N LEU A 377 -38.68 0.18 25.28
CA LEU A 377 -38.78 1.17 24.19
C LEU A 377 -39.75 0.60 23.13
N ARG A 378 -40.87 1.27 22.93
CA ARG A 378 -41.81 0.96 21.83
C ARG A 378 -41.14 1.27 20.50
N VAL A 379 -41.04 0.27 19.64
CA VAL A 379 -40.66 0.40 18.24
C VAL A 379 -41.83 1.12 17.52
N ALA A 380 -41.54 2.28 16.92
CA ALA A 380 -42.50 3.03 16.13
C ALA A 380 -42.74 2.34 14.79
N THR A 381 -43.99 2.15 14.43
CA THR A 381 -44.45 1.55 13.18
C THR A 381 -44.15 2.44 11.93
N PRO A 382 -44.06 1.88 10.72
CA PRO A 382 -43.56 2.57 9.50
C PRO A 382 -44.38 3.77 8.99
N GLN A 383 -45.51 4.08 9.59
CA GLN A 383 -46.38 5.17 9.09
C GLN A 383 -45.97 6.60 9.50
N HIS A 384 -44.96 6.76 10.39
CA HIS A 384 -44.50 8.09 10.81
C HIS A 384 -43.35 8.67 9.97
N LEU A 385 -42.69 7.86 9.14
CA LEU A 385 -41.57 8.31 8.27
C LEU A 385 -42.07 9.04 7.01
N HIS A 386 -43.32 8.80 6.57
CA HIS A 386 -43.87 9.45 5.36
C HIS A 386 -44.25 10.93 5.54
N ARG A 387 -44.41 11.40 6.79
CA ARG A 387 -44.75 12.82 7.05
C ARG A 387 -43.53 13.76 7.14
N LEU A 388 -42.36 13.23 7.44
CA LEU A 388 -41.12 14.03 7.50
C LEU A 388 -40.48 14.25 6.13
N TYR A 389 -40.73 13.34 5.16
CA TYR A 389 -40.19 13.45 3.81
C TYR A 389 -40.92 14.53 2.96
N ARG A 390 -42.18 14.82 3.24
CA ARG A 390 -42.96 15.86 2.53
C ARG A 390 -42.67 17.30 2.99
N ARG A 391 -42.04 17.49 4.14
CA ARG A 391 -41.70 18.83 4.65
C ARG A 391 -40.38 19.38 4.13
N LYS A 392 -39.48 18.51 3.64
CA LYS A 392 -38.14 18.92 3.15
C LYS A 392 -38.14 19.34 1.66
N HIS A 393 -39.17 18.98 0.89
CA HIS A 393 -39.26 19.33 -0.53
C HIS A 393 -40.10 20.57 -0.85
N ARG A 394 -40.62 21.29 0.15
CA ARG A 394 -41.35 22.55 -0.09
C ARG A 394 -40.49 23.82 0.01
N HIS A 395 -39.25 23.71 0.45
CA HIS A 395 -38.35 24.88 0.55
C HIS A 395 -37.41 25.05 -0.67
N ASP A 396 -37.34 24.08 -1.56
CA ASP A 396 -36.41 24.16 -2.70
C ASP A 396 -37.00 24.79 -3.98
N THR A 397 -38.31 24.99 -4.01
CA THR A 397 -38.98 25.56 -5.20
C THR A 397 -39.03 27.11 -5.19
N THR A 398 -38.77 27.74 -4.05
CA THR A 398 -38.82 29.23 -3.93
C THR A 398 -37.46 29.88 -4.24
N LEU A 399 -36.36 29.13 -4.24
CA LEU A 399 -35.02 29.68 -4.54
C LEU A 399 -34.69 29.68 -6.05
N ARG A 400 -35.37 28.91 -6.87
CA ARG A 400 -35.16 28.90 -8.32
C ARG A 400 -35.85 30.04 -9.08
N HIS A 401 -36.85 30.68 -8.50
CA HIS A 401 -37.52 31.83 -9.12
C HIS A 401 -36.84 33.18 -8.82
N PHE A 402 -35.91 33.24 -7.87
CA PHE A 402 -35.20 34.50 -7.54
C PHE A 402 -33.93 34.70 -8.36
N GLN A 403 -33.32 33.64 -8.91
CA GLN A 403 -32.13 33.76 -9.78
C GLN A 403 -32.43 33.98 -11.25
N ALA A 404 -33.65 33.74 -11.71
CA ALA A 404 -34.04 34.00 -13.11
C ALA A 404 -34.44 35.44 -13.38
N SER A 405 -34.59 36.31 -12.35
CA SER A 405 -35.01 37.70 -12.47
C SER A 405 -33.85 38.71 -12.50
N GLN A 406 -32.61 38.31 -12.22
CA GLN A 406 -31.47 39.24 -12.16
C GLN A 406 -30.62 39.27 -13.46
N ASN A 407 -30.84 38.35 -14.41
CA ASN A 407 -30.04 38.32 -15.67
C ASN A 407 -30.74 38.94 -16.89
N ARG A 408 -31.65 39.90 -16.68
CA ARG A 408 -32.25 40.68 -17.78
C ARG A 408 -32.10 42.19 -17.61
N LYS A 409 -30.99 42.63 -17.10
CA LYS A 409 -30.56 44.06 -17.23
C LYS A 409 -29.04 44.09 -17.06
N ILE A 410 -28.35 43.93 -18.15
CA ILE A 410 -27.18 44.67 -18.65
C ILE A 410 -26.84 44.01 -19.97
#